data_250cf4aa21f5730596eaa06d8d6d34ac
#
_entry.id   250cf4aa21f5730596eaa06d8d6d34ac
#
_cell.length_a   1.000
_cell.length_b   1.000
_cell.length_c   1.000
_cell.angle_alpha   90.00
_cell.angle_beta   90.00
_cell.angle_gamma   90.00
#
_symmetry.space_group_name_H-M   'P 1'
#
loop_
_entity.id
_entity.type
_entity.pdbx_description
1 polymer ?
#
loop_
_entity_poly.entity_id
_entity_poly.type
_entity_poly.pdbx_seq_one_letter_code
_entity_poly.pdbx_strand_id
1 'polypeptide(L)'
;MALSFSNPSRSYDGTRHGVWFWGYDNTREITFFVEDRVLKNFDSALGSDEAGVLASFDRHRNEILKVAMTLYAEGPQTLYTLHVAPLT
;
A
#
# COMPACT_ATOMS: atom_id res chain seq x y z
N MET A 1 -0.17 -5.75 -19.98
CA MET A 1 -0.60 -5.00 -18.80
C MET A 1 0.53 -4.92 -17.81
N ALA A 2 0.97 -3.72 -17.49
CA ALA A 2 2.14 -3.57 -16.64
C ALA A 2 1.89 -2.49 -15.62
N LEU A 3 1.56 -2.90 -14.42
CA LEU A 3 1.45 -1.98 -13.30
C LEU A 3 2.86 -1.67 -12.80
N SER A 4 3.20 -0.40 -12.73
CA SER A 4 4.50 0.04 -12.25
C SER A 4 4.35 1.02 -11.12
N PHE A 5 5.36 1.08 -10.26
CA PHE A 5 5.37 1.99 -9.11
C PHE A 5 6.57 2.92 -9.21
N SER A 6 6.61 3.69 -10.29
CA SER A 6 7.70 4.63 -10.51
C SER A 6 7.58 5.88 -9.63
N ASN A 7 6.40 6.13 -9.08
CA ASN A 7 6.19 7.26 -8.19
C ASN A 7 6.36 6.80 -6.73
N PRO A 8 7.39 7.25 -6.02
CA PRO A 8 7.62 6.82 -4.64
C PRO A 8 6.76 7.55 -3.61
N SER A 9 5.88 8.43 -4.05
CA SER A 9 5.05 9.21 -3.13
C SER A 9 4.12 8.32 -2.32
N ARG A 10 3.90 8.70 -1.10
CA ARG A 10 2.91 8.08 -0.23
C ARG A 10 2.39 9.16 0.71
N SER A 11 1.18 8.95 1.24
CA SER A 11 0.53 9.95 2.08
C SER A 11 -0.21 9.26 3.22
N TYR A 12 0.04 9.69 4.44
CA TYR A 12 -0.66 9.15 5.59
C TYR A 12 -2.01 9.83 5.78
N ASP A 13 -3.04 9.02 6.01
CA ASP A 13 -4.38 9.52 6.29
C ASP A 13 -4.72 9.20 7.75
N GLY A 14 -4.65 10.21 8.60
CA GLY A 14 -4.89 10.02 10.02
C GLY A 14 -6.35 9.76 10.37
N THR A 15 -7.27 10.15 9.49
CA THR A 15 -8.69 9.90 9.71
C THR A 15 -9.05 8.44 9.41
N ARG A 16 -8.47 7.90 8.35
CA ARG A 16 -8.74 6.53 7.93
C ARG A 16 -7.73 5.54 8.47
N HIS A 17 -6.67 6.02 9.11
CA HIS A 17 -5.61 5.21 9.72
C HIS A 17 -4.93 4.31 8.68
N GLY A 18 -4.32 4.92 7.70
CA GLY A 18 -3.61 4.19 6.68
C GLY A 18 -2.78 5.05 5.76
N VAL A 19 -2.20 4.43 4.77
CA VAL A 19 -1.29 5.09 3.83
C VAL A 19 -1.80 4.93 2.41
N TRP A 20 -1.89 6.05 1.70
CA TRP A 20 -2.18 6.06 0.27
C TRP A 20 -0.89 5.95 -0.51
N PHE A 21 -0.92 5.17 -1.59
CA PHE A 21 0.18 5.11 -2.54
C PHE A 21 -0.38 4.80 -3.93
N TRP A 22 0.44 4.99 -4.96
CA TRP A 22 -0.07 4.97 -6.33
C TRP A 22 0.83 4.17 -7.25
N GLY A 23 0.20 3.46 -8.18
CA GLY A 23 0.87 2.80 -9.28
C GLY A 23 0.29 3.28 -10.59
N TYR A 24 0.91 2.90 -11.69
CA TYR A 24 0.49 3.32 -13.01
C TYR A 24 0.45 2.15 -13.98
N ASP A 25 -0.59 2.11 -14.77
CA ASP A 25 -0.72 1.19 -15.89
C ASP A 25 -0.76 2.07 -17.14
N ASN A 26 0.39 2.22 -17.79
CA ASN A 26 0.61 3.23 -18.81
C ASN A 26 0.38 4.62 -18.22
N THR A 27 -0.60 5.36 -18.72
CA THR A 27 -0.90 6.68 -18.21
C THR A 27 -2.00 6.68 -17.14
N ARG A 28 -2.56 5.52 -16.84
CA ARG A 28 -3.67 5.44 -15.90
C ARG A 28 -3.14 5.26 -14.48
N GLU A 29 -3.53 6.18 -13.61
CA GLU A 29 -3.14 6.11 -12.20
C GLU A 29 -4.07 5.18 -11.44
N ILE A 30 -3.47 4.30 -10.65
CA ILE A 30 -4.19 3.37 -9.80
C ILE A 30 -3.88 3.72 -8.36
N THR A 31 -4.90 3.97 -7.56
CA THR A 31 -4.76 4.36 -6.17
C THR A 31 -4.87 3.15 -5.25
N PHE A 32 -3.96 3.04 -4.29
CA PHE A 32 -3.98 1.99 -3.29
C PHE A 32 -4.00 2.58 -1.90
N PHE A 33 -4.69 1.91 -1.00
CA PHE A 33 -4.74 2.29 0.41
C PHE A 33 -4.41 1.08 1.26
N VAL A 34 -3.43 1.21 2.15
CA VAL A 34 -3.07 0.15 3.07
C VAL A 34 -3.34 0.62 4.49
N GLU A 35 -4.19 -0.13 5.21
CA GLU A 35 -4.55 0.23 6.57
C GLU A 35 -3.40 -0.06 7.54
N ASP A 36 -3.33 0.70 8.63
CA ASP A 36 -2.30 0.52 9.65
C ASP A 36 -2.26 -0.92 10.16
N ARG A 37 -3.42 -1.52 10.36
CA ARG A 37 -3.49 -2.89 10.87
C ARG A 37 -2.89 -3.90 9.89
N VAL A 38 -2.90 -3.60 8.61
CA VAL A 38 -2.25 -4.45 7.61
C VAL A 38 -0.74 -4.31 7.74
N LEU A 39 -0.26 -3.08 7.96
CA LEU A 39 1.16 -2.86 8.17
C LEU A 39 1.68 -3.60 9.40
N LYS A 40 0.86 -3.76 10.43
CA LYS A 40 1.26 -4.50 11.62
C LYS A 40 1.55 -5.97 11.33
N ASN A 41 0.99 -6.52 10.26
CA ASN A 41 1.31 -7.88 9.86
C ASN A 41 2.73 -7.99 9.32
N PHE A 42 3.27 -6.88 8.79
CA PHE A 42 4.64 -6.85 8.29
C PHE A 42 5.61 -6.36 9.37
N ASP A 43 5.12 -5.58 10.33
CA ASP A 43 5.98 -4.93 11.31
C ASP A 43 5.26 -4.85 12.65
N SER A 44 5.53 -5.81 13.52
CA SER A 44 4.88 -5.88 14.82
C SER A 44 5.31 -4.77 15.77
N ALA A 45 6.41 -4.08 15.46
CA ALA A 45 6.88 -2.96 16.24
C ALA A 45 6.36 -1.62 15.75
N LEU A 46 5.37 -1.64 14.88
CA LEU A 46 4.81 -0.44 14.30
C LEU A 46 4.28 0.52 15.37
N GLY A 47 4.75 1.77 15.30
CA GLY A 47 4.21 2.83 16.15
C GLY A 47 2.88 3.32 15.62
N SER A 48 2.22 4.17 16.41
CA SER A 48 0.92 4.70 16.03
C SER A 48 0.99 6.10 15.45
N ASP A 49 2.14 6.75 15.46
CA ASP A 49 2.29 8.08 14.92
C ASP A 49 2.57 8.04 13.42
N GLU A 50 2.31 9.15 12.75
CA GLU A 50 2.45 9.23 11.30
C GLU A 50 3.86 8.86 10.85
N ALA A 51 4.88 9.39 11.51
CA ALA A 51 6.26 9.14 11.11
C ALA A 51 6.60 7.65 11.23
N GLY A 52 6.14 6.99 12.27
CA GLY A 52 6.38 5.57 12.46
C GLY A 52 5.68 4.72 11.43
N VAL A 53 4.44 5.09 11.10
CA VAL A 53 3.66 4.36 10.09
C VAL A 53 4.31 4.51 8.73
N LEU A 54 4.71 5.70 8.35
CA LEU A 54 5.35 5.93 7.04
C LEU A 54 6.71 5.24 6.96
N ALA A 55 7.46 5.22 8.06
CA ALA A 55 8.74 4.51 8.09
C ALA A 55 8.55 3.01 7.90
N SER A 56 7.52 2.46 8.53
CA SER A 56 7.19 1.06 8.38
C SER A 56 6.79 0.74 6.93
N PHE A 57 5.96 1.59 6.34
CA PHE A 57 5.58 1.45 4.94
C PHE A 57 6.84 1.42 4.06
N ASP A 58 7.77 2.33 4.28
CA ASP A 58 8.97 2.41 3.47
C ASP A 58 9.86 1.17 3.63
N ARG A 59 9.97 0.64 4.86
CA ARG A 59 10.76 -0.56 5.10
C ARG A 59 10.19 -1.79 4.41
N HIS A 60 8.87 -1.87 4.34
CA HIS A 60 8.18 -3.04 3.79
C HIS A 60 7.56 -2.77 2.43
N ARG A 61 8.02 -1.73 1.76
CA ARG A 61 7.44 -1.29 0.50
C ARG A 61 7.39 -2.42 -0.55
N ASN A 62 8.46 -3.16 -0.69
CA ASN A 62 8.50 -4.21 -1.72
C ASN A 62 7.42 -5.26 -1.51
N GLU A 63 7.18 -5.64 -0.27
CA GLU A 63 6.16 -6.62 0.06
C GLU A 63 4.77 -6.07 -0.16
N ILE A 64 4.56 -4.81 0.22
CA ILE A 64 3.28 -4.14 0.02
C ILE A 64 2.97 -4.00 -1.47
N LEU A 65 3.97 -3.64 -2.27
CA LEU A 65 3.78 -3.51 -3.71
C LEU A 65 3.45 -4.85 -4.37
N LYS A 66 4.00 -5.94 -3.86
CA LYS A 66 3.65 -7.27 -4.37
C LYS A 66 2.19 -7.60 -4.14
N VAL A 67 1.68 -7.26 -2.97
CA VAL A 67 0.25 -7.46 -2.67
C VAL A 67 -0.60 -6.61 -3.60
N ALA A 68 -0.21 -5.37 -3.82
CA ALA A 68 -0.94 -4.47 -4.71
C ALA A 68 -0.96 -5.00 -6.14
N MET A 69 0.15 -5.51 -6.63
CA MET A 69 0.22 -6.08 -7.97
C MET A 69 -0.69 -7.31 -8.11
N THR A 70 -0.73 -8.14 -7.08
CA THR A 70 -1.59 -9.32 -7.08
C THR A 70 -3.06 -8.92 -7.14
N LEU A 71 -3.46 -7.93 -6.35
CA LEU A 71 -4.83 -7.44 -6.38
C LEU A 71 -5.20 -6.89 -7.76
N TYR A 72 -4.30 -6.13 -8.36
CA TYR A 72 -4.56 -5.55 -9.67
C TYR A 72 -4.69 -6.63 -10.74
N ALA A 73 -3.88 -7.66 -10.66
CA ALA A 73 -3.92 -8.75 -11.63
C ALA A 73 -5.22 -9.56 -11.54
N GLU A 74 -5.82 -9.64 -10.34
CA GLU A 74 -7.05 -10.39 -10.15
C GLU A 74 -8.28 -9.67 -10.68
N GLY A 75 -8.25 -8.35 -10.72
CA GLY A 75 -9.39 -7.58 -11.22
C GLY A 75 -9.04 -6.12 -11.34
N PRO A 76 -8.65 -5.66 -12.53
CA PRO A 76 -8.21 -4.27 -12.70
C PRO A 76 -9.30 -3.29 -12.31
N GLN A 77 -8.96 -2.41 -11.38
CA GLN A 77 -9.80 -1.31 -10.91
C GLN A 77 -8.92 -0.08 -10.80
N THR A 78 -9.46 1.03 -10.34
CA THR A 78 -8.69 2.25 -10.16
C THR A 78 -8.41 2.57 -8.70
N LEU A 79 -9.10 1.88 -7.80
CA LEU A 79 -8.92 2.06 -6.37
C LEU A 79 -8.94 0.71 -5.68
N TYR A 80 -7.96 0.48 -4.84
CA TYR A 80 -7.87 -0.74 -4.05
C TYR A 80 -7.59 -0.43 -2.60
N THR A 81 -8.21 -1.19 -1.71
CA THR A 81 -7.89 -1.14 -0.28
C THR A 81 -7.25 -2.47 0.09
N LEU A 82 -6.03 -2.41 0.62
CA LEU A 82 -5.35 -3.60 1.10
C LEU A 82 -5.84 -3.87 2.52
N HIS A 83 -6.48 -5.00 2.68
CA HIS A 83 -6.96 -5.44 3.99
C HIS A 83 -5.91 -6.30 4.66
N VAL A 84 -6.32 -7.13 5.59
CA VAL A 84 -5.40 -8.06 6.22
C VAL A 84 -4.67 -8.78 5.13
N ALA A 85 -3.37 -8.69 5.16
CA ALA A 85 -2.57 -9.23 4.11
C ALA A 85 -2.88 -10.70 3.93
N PRO A 86 -3.13 -11.11 2.72
CA PRO A 86 -3.37 -12.52 2.44
C PRO A 86 -2.05 -13.25 2.46
N LEU A 87 -1.43 -13.23 3.59
CA LEU A 87 -0.09 -13.70 3.69
C LEU A 87 0.00 -15.15 3.78
N THR A 88 -1.02 -15.69 3.83
CA THR A 88 -0.87 -17.08 4.08
C THR A 88 -1.33 -17.82 2.93
#